data_8ccb8d2d119501ad57d6bd73d996939c
#
_entry.id   8ccb8d2d119501ad57d6bd73d996939c
#
_cell.length_a   1.000
_cell.length_b   1.000
_cell.length_c   1.000
_cell.angle_alpha   90.00
_cell.angle_beta   90.00
_cell.angle_gamma   90.00
#
_symmetry.space_group_name_H-M   'P 1'
#
loop_
_entity.id
_entity.type
_entity.pdbx_description
1 polymer ?
#
loop_
_entity_poly.entity_id
_entity_poly.type
_entity_poly.pdbx_seq_one_letter_code
_entity_poly.pdbx_strand_id
1 'polypeptide(L)'
;MLLNYGQKVGKPGLPKAYPEGSNYYNASMPKQQRYTREHAAAGLDTKFPDIETWPNLFPGYEIVIDDPEFTSVCPKTGLPDFGIITLRYQPDKLCLELKSYKEYLHTYRNLGIFQENVVNRVLEDVVRCAKPVWAEVKGDFRPRGGISTAVVARWPRPQPRQRKER
;
A
#
# COMPACT_ATOMS: atom_id res chain seq x y z
N MET A 1 30.85 -19.39 42.01
CA MET A 1 30.19 -20.30 41.07
C MET A 1 30.16 -19.60 39.70
N LEU A 2 31.21 -19.82 38.91
CA LEU A 2 31.41 -19.17 37.61
C LEU A 2 30.82 -20.06 36.52
N LEU A 3 29.76 -19.61 35.84
CA LEU A 3 29.17 -20.29 34.72
C LEU A 3 30.02 -20.03 33.45
N ASN A 4 30.56 -21.10 32.93
CA ASN A 4 31.44 -21.14 31.75
C ASN A 4 30.57 -21.11 30.48
N TYR A 5 30.47 -19.99 29.76
CA TYR A 5 29.85 -19.87 28.44
C TYR A 5 30.95 -19.94 27.36
N GLY A 6 31.41 -21.14 27.07
CA GLY A 6 32.41 -21.42 26.03
C GLY A 6 31.89 -22.41 24.98
N GLN A 7 30.75 -22.09 24.30
CA GLN A 7 30.42 -22.78 23.05
C GLN A 7 30.92 -21.97 21.87
N LYS A 8 31.99 -22.46 21.21
CA LYS A 8 32.43 -21.96 19.90
C LYS A 8 31.34 -22.31 18.88
N VAL A 9 30.55 -21.32 18.48
CA VAL A 9 29.70 -21.44 17.30
C VAL A 9 30.60 -21.45 16.08
N GLY A 10 30.71 -22.60 15.42
CA GLY A 10 31.44 -22.76 14.17
C GLY A 10 30.84 -21.83 13.11
N LYS A 11 31.70 -21.06 12.43
CA LYS A 11 31.28 -20.24 11.28
C LYS A 11 30.62 -21.18 10.24
N PRO A 12 29.40 -20.89 9.74
CA PRO A 12 28.85 -21.63 8.62
C PRO A 12 29.82 -21.54 7.44
N GLY A 13 30.27 -22.64 6.91
CA GLY A 13 31.13 -22.69 5.74
C GLY A 13 30.43 -21.97 4.57
N LEU A 14 31.18 -21.12 3.84
CA LEU A 14 30.71 -20.57 2.59
C LEU A 14 30.22 -21.68 1.66
N PRO A 15 29.09 -21.55 0.98
CA PRO A 15 28.64 -22.51 0.00
C PRO A 15 29.74 -22.72 -1.05
N LYS A 16 30.02 -23.98 -1.40
CA LYS A 16 31.01 -24.33 -2.45
C LYS A 16 30.68 -23.55 -3.70
N ALA A 17 31.71 -22.93 -4.34
CA ALA A 17 31.59 -22.24 -5.58
C ALA A 17 30.75 -23.03 -6.59
N TYR A 18 29.81 -22.38 -7.24
CA TYR A 18 28.97 -23.01 -8.26
C TYR A 18 29.85 -23.54 -9.40
N PRO A 19 29.58 -24.74 -9.95
CA PRO A 19 30.36 -25.27 -11.08
C PRO A 19 30.26 -24.30 -12.29
N GLU A 20 31.40 -23.96 -12.83
CA GLU A 20 31.49 -23.18 -14.08
C GLU A 20 30.71 -23.93 -15.18
N GLY A 21 29.78 -23.24 -15.83
CA GLY A 21 28.95 -23.78 -16.92
C GLY A 21 27.52 -24.17 -16.54
N SER A 22 27.08 -24.02 -15.31
CA SER A 22 25.68 -24.21 -14.94
C SER A 22 24.83 -23.06 -15.48
N ASN A 23 24.12 -23.31 -16.55
CA ASN A 23 23.19 -22.38 -17.19
C ASN A 23 21.91 -22.27 -16.36
N TYR A 24 21.99 -21.62 -15.18
CA TYR A 24 20.84 -21.42 -14.27
C TYR A 24 19.71 -20.58 -14.90
N TYR A 25 19.97 -19.92 -16.03
CA TYR A 25 18.95 -19.17 -16.78
C TYR A 25 18.05 -20.05 -17.66
N ASN A 26 18.38 -21.35 -17.82
CA ASN A 26 17.61 -22.27 -18.68
C ASN A 26 16.88 -23.40 -17.93
N ALA A 27 16.91 -23.45 -16.59
CA ALA A 27 15.89 -24.17 -15.88
C ALA A 27 14.56 -23.50 -16.18
N SER A 28 13.64 -24.18 -16.88
CA SER A 28 12.30 -23.72 -17.19
C SER A 28 11.66 -23.25 -15.88
N MET A 29 11.72 -21.93 -15.64
CA MET A 29 10.91 -21.34 -14.57
C MET A 29 9.48 -21.79 -14.85
N PRO A 30 8.74 -22.32 -13.86
CA PRO A 30 7.34 -22.61 -14.04
C PRO A 30 6.71 -21.35 -14.60
N LYS A 31 5.94 -21.47 -15.71
CA LYS A 31 5.31 -20.32 -16.40
C LYS A 31 4.68 -19.49 -15.33
N GLN A 32 5.24 -18.31 -15.07
CA GLN A 32 4.82 -17.43 -14.01
C GLN A 32 3.34 -17.18 -14.21
N GLN A 33 2.51 -17.65 -13.29
CA GLN A 33 1.06 -17.60 -13.40
C GLN A 33 0.67 -16.13 -13.66
N ARG A 34 0.07 -15.85 -14.81
CA ARG A 34 -0.31 -14.49 -15.22
C ARG A 34 -1.25 -13.90 -14.16
N TYR A 35 -1.23 -12.59 -14.00
CA TYR A 35 -2.20 -11.90 -13.16
C TYR A 35 -3.61 -12.14 -13.68
N THR A 36 -4.55 -12.48 -12.79
CA THR A 36 -5.94 -12.74 -13.11
C THR A 36 -6.84 -11.60 -12.62
N ARG A 37 -8.13 -11.64 -12.98
CA ARG A 37 -9.12 -10.70 -12.45
C ARG A 37 -9.30 -10.84 -10.94
N GLU A 38 -9.15 -12.07 -10.42
CA GLU A 38 -9.23 -12.34 -8.97
C GLU A 38 -8.09 -11.64 -8.22
N HIS A 39 -6.86 -11.70 -8.75
CA HIS A 39 -5.75 -10.92 -8.18
C HIS A 39 -6.05 -9.41 -8.22
N ALA A 40 -6.59 -8.91 -9.34
CA ALA A 40 -6.91 -7.49 -9.48
C ALA A 40 -8.02 -7.02 -8.55
N ALA A 41 -8.95 -7.92 -8.16
CA ALA A 41 -10.06 -7.64 -7.25
C ALA A 41 -9.72 -7.96 -5.78
N ALA A 42 -8.55 -8.56 -5.50
CA ALA A 42 -8.20 -8.98 -4.16
C ALA A 42 -8.31 -7.83 -3.15
N GLY A 43 -8.96 -8.09 -2.03
CA GLY A 43 -9.13 -7.16 -0.92
C GLY A 43 -10.19 -6.06 -1.13
N LEU A 44 -10.77 -5.93 -2.33
CA LEU A 44 -11.75 -4.86 -2.60
C LEU A 44 -13.12 -5.08 -1.93
N ASP A 45 -13.48 -6.31 -1.64
CA ASP A 45 -14.74 -6.71 -0.97
C ASP A 45 -14.64 -6.74 0.56
N THR A 46 -13.44 -6.49 1.11
CA THR A 46 -13.21 -6.50 2.56
C THR A 46 -14.02 -5.38 3.22
N LYS A 47 -14.72 -5.73 4.31
CA LYS A 47 -15.39 -4.73 5.15
C LYS A 47 -14.37 -4.08 6.08
N PHE A 48 -14.32 -2.77 6.05
CA PHE A 48 -13.48 -1.94 6.92
C PHE A 48 -14.32 -1.32 8.04
N PRO A 49 -13.69 -0.94 9.17
CA PRO A 49 -14.34 -0.09 10.16
C PRO A 49 -14.72 1.25 9.54
N ASP A 50 -15.78 1.84 10.06
CA ASP A 50 -16.24 3.16 9.61
C ASP A 50 -15.23 4.24 10.01
N ILE A 51 -15.01 5.18 9.10
CA ILE A 51 -14.25 6.40 9.40
C ILE A 51 -15.24 7.42 9.95
N GLU A 52 -15.06 7.82 11.20
CA GLU A 52 -15.88 8.82 11.85
C GLU A 52 -15.54 10.24 11.36
N THR A 53 -16.46 11.17 11.55
CA THR A 53 -16.33 12.56 11.15
C THR A 53 -16.89 13.49 12.22
N TRP A 54 -16.43 14.75 12.23
CA TRP A 54 -16.94 15.80 13.10
C TRP A 54 -17.21 17.09 12.30
N PRO A 55 -18.12 17.98 12.76
CA PRO A 55 -18.50 19.18 12.03
C PRO A 55 -17.34 20.16 11.83
N ASN A 56 -17.09 20.56 10.59
CA ASN A 56 -16.13 21.59 10.25
C ASN A 56 -16.75 22.98 10.52
N LEU A 57 -16.03 23.84 11.23
CA LEU A 57 -16.49 25.20 11.57
C LEU A 57 -15.84 26.30 10.71
N PHE A 58 -14.78 25.98 9.95
CA PHE A 58 -14.02 26.98 9.18
C PHE A 58 -13.89 26.55 7.72
N PRO A 59 -14.21 27.43 6.75
CA PRO A 59 -14.04 27.12 5.33
C PRO A 59 -12.62 27.41 4.84
N GLY A 60 -12.23 26.78 3.72
CA GLY A 60 -11.13 27.25 2.87
C GLY A 60 -9.72 26.86 3.31
N TYR A 61 -9.55 25.88 4.15
CA TYR A 61 -8.23 25.34 4.54
C TYR A 61 -8.05 23.89 4.05
N GLU A 62 -6.82 23.44 4.07
CA GLU A 62 -6.40 22.10 3.69
C GLU A 62 -5.92 21.32 4.92
N ILE A 63 -6.25 20.04 4.97
CA ILE A 63 -5.74 19.09 5.95
C ILE A 63 -4.82 18.12 5.21
N VAL A 64 -3.62 17.89 5.77
CA VAL A 64 -2.66 16.88 5.32
C VAL A 64 -2.44 15.88 6.44
N ILE A 65 -2.61 14.60 6.13
CA ILE A 65 -2.43 13.49 7.07
C ILE A 65 -1.48 12.48 6.44
N ASP A 66 -0.37 12.18 7.11
CA ASP A 66 0.59 11.17 6.70
C ASP A 66 0.52 9.95 7.61
N ASP A 67 0.44 8.75 7.03
CA ASP A 67 0.70 7.48 7.70
C ASP A 67 2.03 6.89 7.17
N PRO A 68 3.15 7.14 7.87
CA PRO A 68 4.47 6.64 7.46
C PRO A 68 4.70 5.16 7.79
N GLU A 69 3.80 4.54 8.55
CA GLU A 69 3.87 3.16 9.01
C GLU A 69 2.92 2.23 8.23
N PHE A 70 2.40 2.70 7.08
CA PHE A 70 1.48 1.91 6.28
C PHE A 70 2.11 0.62 5.79
N THR A 71 1.34 -0.47 5.90
CA THR A 71 1.71 -1.78 5.35
C THR A 71 0.48 -2.53 4.87
N SER A 72 0.65 -3.33 3.83
CA SER A 72 -0.33 -4.28 3.29
C SER A 72 0.38 -5.55 2.82
N VAL A 73 -0.33 -6.47 2.19
CA VAL A 73 0.23 -7.71 1.66
C VAL A 73 0.02 -7.77 0.15
N CYS A 74 1.06 -8.13 -0.60
CA CYS A 74 0.92 -8.37 -2.02
C CYS A 74 0.06 -9.62 -2.26
N PRO A 75 -1.10 -9.54 -2.95
CA PRO A 75 -2.02 -10.67 -3.09
C PRO A 75 -1.44 -11.83 -3.91
N LYS A 76 -0.38 -11.59 -4.68
CA LYS A 76 0.27 -12.61 -5.51
C LYS A 76 1.42 -13.33 -4.80
N THR A 77 2.23 -12.58 -4.04
CA THR A 77 3.45 -13.13 -3.43
C THR A 77 3.30 -13.45 -1.95
N GLY A 78 2.28 -12.91 -1.29
CA GLY A 78 2.11 -12.98 0.16
C GLY A 78 3.15 -12.18 0.95
N LEU A 79 4.02 -11.43 0.26
CA LEU A 79 5.04 -10.59 0.91
C LEU A 79 4.45 -9.25 1.35
N PRO A 80 4.94 -8.68 2.46
CA PRO A 80 4.47 -7.38 2.92
C PRO A 80 4.92 -6.26 1.99
N ASP A 81 4.02 -5.31 1.78
CA ASP A 81 4.28 -4.01 1.17
C ASP A 81 4.35 -2.95 2.26
N PHE A 82 5.33 -2.07 2.18
CA PHE A 82 5.51 -0.93 3.08
C PHE A 82 5.46 0.36 2.28
N GLY A 83 4.92 1.40 2.89
CA GLY A 83 4.82 2.70 2.22
C GLY A 83 4.40 3.82 3.16
N ILE A 84 4.21 4.99 2.58
CA ILE A 84 3.62 6.16 3.22
C ILE A 84 2.31 6.45 2.51
N ILE A 85 1.21 6.54 3.24
CA ILE A 85 -0.06 7.02 2.71
C ILE A 85 -0.24 8.46 3.15
N THR A 86 -0.24 9.37 2.18
CA THR A 86 -0.55 10.80 2.39
C THR A 86 -1.94 11.09 1.89
N LEU A 87 -2.82 11.56 2.77
CA LEU A 87 -4.11 12.13 2.44
C LEU A 87 -4.03 13.65 2.51
N ARG A 88 -4.44 14.33 1.45
CA ARG A 88 -4.65 15.79 1.41
C ARG A 88 -6.09 16.06 1.02
N TYR A 89 -6.79 16.90 1.76
CA TYR A 89 -8.16 17.25 1.41
C TYR A 89 -8.58 18.62 1.95
N GLN A 90 -9.52 19.24 1.27
CA GLN A 90 -10.20 20.43 1.76
C GLN A 90 -11.57 20.00 2.32
N PRO A 91 -11.77 20.08 3.65
CA PRO A 91 -13.07 19.77 4.23
C PRO A 91 -14.13 20.76 3.76
N ASP A 92 -15.34 20.25 3.49
CA ASP A 92 -16.55 21.08 3.34
C ASP A 92 -17.24 21.18 4.72
N LYS A 93 -18.23 20.37 4.99
CA LYS A 93 -18.99 20.38 6.24
C LYS A 93 -18.45 19.47 7.32
N LEU A 94 -17.58 18.53 6.96
CA LEU A 94 -17.08 17.47 7.83
C LEU A 94 -15.56 17.34 7.77
N CYS A 95 -14.93 17.17 8.93
CA CYS A 95 -13.54 16.74 9.07
C CYS A 95 -13.50 15.26 9.45
N LEU A 96 -12.44 14.55 9.02
CA LEU A 96 -12.20 13.17 9.46
C LEU A 96 -11.78 13.13 10.93
N GLU A 97 -12.24 12.10 11.65
CA GLU A 97 -11.76 11.79 12.98
C GLU A 97 -10.52 10.89 12.85
N LEU A 98 -9.39 11.32 13.45
CA LEU A 98 -8.07 10.74 13.19
C LEU A 98 -7.90 9.34 13.80
N LYS A 99 -8.54 9.04 14.93
CA LYS A 99 -8.41 7.71 15.56
C LYS A 99 -9.07 6.64 14.70
N SER A 100 -10.29 6.87 14.27
CA SER A 100 -11.03 5.95 13.40
C SER A 100 -10.34 5.79 12.03
N TYR A 101 -9.79 6.89 11.47
CA TYR A 101 -9.01 6.84 10.24
C TYR A 101 -7.74 6.00 10.42
N LYS A 102 -7.03 6.12 11.54
CA LYS A 102 -5.90 5.26 11.86
C LYS A 102 -6.31 3.79 11.96
N GLU A 103 -7.40 3.48 12.66
CA GLU A 103 -7.90 2.12 12.80
C GLU A 103 -8.30 1.53 11.43
N TYR A 104 -8.90 2.34 10.57
CA TYR A 104 -9.21 2.00 9.19
C TYR A 104 -7.92 1.63 8.41
N LEU A 105 -6.86 2.46 8.45
CA LEU A 105 -5.60 2.17 7.77
C LEU A 105 -4.91 0.93 8.32
N HIS A 106 -4.98 0.66 9.62
CA HIS A 106 -4.42 -0.55 10.22
C HIS A 106 -5.06 -1.85 9.72
N THR A 107 -6.28 -1.81 9.19
CA THR A 107 -6.95 -2.99 8.63
C THR A 107 -6.22 -3.53 7.39
N TYR A 108 -5.49 -2.68 6.68
CA TYR A 108 -4.70 -3.10 5.52
C TYR A 108 -3.52 -4.00 5.86
N ARG A 109 -3.03 -3.97 7.10
CA ARG A 109 -1.76 -4.62 7.52
C ARG A 109 -1.65 -6.10 7.13
N ASN A 110 -2.74 -6.83 7.20
CA ASN A 110 -2.79 -8.25 6.83
C ASN A 110 -3.66 -8.51 5.59
N LEU A 111 -4.05 -7.47 4.88
CA LEU A 111 -4.93 -7.57 3.73
C LEU A 111 -4.13 -7.75 2.44
N GLY A 112 -4.44 -8.82 1.70
CA GLY A 112 -3.93 -9.04 0.34
C GLY A 112 -4.60 -8.09 -0.65
N ILE A 113 -3.91 -7.00 -1.02
CA ILE A 113 -4.45 -5.97 -1.93
C ILE A 113 -3.31 -5.30 -2.70
N PHE A 114 -3.53 -4.95 -3.97
CA PHE A 114 -2.54 -4.21 -4.76
C PHE A 114 -2.44 -2.75 -4.32
N GLN A 115 -1.25 -2.18 -4.44
CA GLN A 115 -0.91 -0.81 -4.06
C GLN A 115 -1.83 0.22 -4.74
N GLU A 116 -2.16 0.00 -6.00
CA GLU A 116 -3.08 0.84 -6.78
C GLU A 116 -4.50 0.81 -6.19
N ASN A 117 -4.96 -0.36 -5.76
CA ASN A 117 -6.27 -0.53 -5.15
C ASN A 117 -6.34 0.10 -3.76
N VAL A 118 -5.26 0.00 -2.97
CA VAL A 118 -5.15 0.69 -1.66
C VAL A 118 -5.46 2.17 -1.81
N VAL A 119 -4.70 2.85 -2.67
CA VAL A 119 -4.80 4.32 -2.81
C VAL A 119 -6.17 4.76 -3.32
N ASN A 120 -6.72 4.03 -4.29
CA ASN A 120 -8.04 4.32 -4.83
C ASN A 120 -9.15 4.07 -3.79
N ARG A 121 -9.05 2.98 -3.03
CA ARG A 121 -10.02 2.65 -2.00
C ARG A 121 -10.02 3.65 -0.84
N VAL A 122 -8.83 4.02 -0.36
CA VAL A 122 -8.70 5.06 0.68
C VAL A 122 -9.37 6.35 0.21
N LEU A 123 -9.13 6.77 -1.04
CA LEU A 123 -9.78 7.97 -1.59
C LEU A 123 -11.31 7.84 -1.60
N GLU A 124 -11.84 6.72 -2.10
CA GLU A 124 -13.29 6.50 -2.19
C GLU A 124 -13.97 6.48 -0.81
N ASP A 125 -13.34 5.83 0.15
CA ASP A 125 -13.85 5.75 1.53
C ASP A 125 -13.83 7.12 2.22
N VAL A 126 -12.76 7.89 2.07
CA VAL A 126 -12.65 9.29 2.56
C VAL A 126 -13.72 10.19 1.92
N VAL A 127 -13.88 10.11 0.60
CA VAL A 127 -14.89 10.92 -0.13
C VAL A 127 -16.30 10.57 0.33
N ARG A 128 -16.59 9.28 0.54
CA ARG A 128 -17.88 8.82 1.02
C ARG A 128 -18.21 9.37 2.42
N CYS A 129 -17.23 9.37 3.34
CA CYS A 129 -17.44 9.77 4.74
C CYS A 129 -17.43 11.28 4.92
N ALA A 130 -16.38 11.97 4.46
CA ALA A 130 -16.17 13.40 4.73
C ALA A 130 -16.78 14.33 3.66
N LYS A 131 -17.09 13.84 2.46
CA LYS A 131 -17.62 14.62 1.33
C LYS A 131 -16.83 15.90 1.11
N PRO A 132 -15.51 15.84 0.93
CA PRO A 132 -14.65 17.02 0.84
C PRO A 132 -14.92 17.82 -0.45
N VAL A 133 -14.49 19.07 -0.47
CA VAL A 133 -14.48 19.90 -1.71
C VAL A 133 -13.59 19.25 -2.76
N TRP A 134 -12.40 18.81 -2.35
CA TRP A 134 -11.49 17.99 -3.12
C TRP A 134 -10.65 17.11 -2.18
N ALA A 135 -10.11 16.04 -2.71
CA ALA A 135 -9.18 15.16 -2.00
C ALA A 135 -8.13 14.57 -2.94
N GLU A 136 -6.95 14.32 -2.40
CA GLU A 136 -5.88 13.56 -3.03
C GLU A 136 -5.34 12.54 -2.03
N VAL A 137 -5.20 11.30 -2.49
CA VAL A 137 -4.47 10.27 -1.75
C VAL A 137 -3.25 9.88 -2.56
N LYS A 138 -2.08 9.92 -1.94
CA LYS A 138 -0.82 9.47 -2.49
C LYS A 138 -0.29 8.30 -1.67
N GLY A 139 0.12 7.23 -2.33
CA GLY A 139 0.87 6.13 -1.74
C GLY A 139 2.28 6.11 -2.30
N ASP A 140 3.29 6.30 -1.46
CA ASP A 140 4.70 6.12 -1.80
C ASP A 140 5.18 4.79 -1.22
N PHE A 141 5.35 3.78 -2.06
CA PHE A 141 5.69 2.43 -1.64
C PHE A 141 7.20 2.17 -1.73
N ARG A 142 7.73 1.50 -0.72
CA ARG A 142 9.16 1.15 -0.65
C ARG A 142 9.55 0.22 -1.79
N PRO A 143 10.81 0.30 -2.27
CA PRO A 143 11.27 -0.52 -3.37
C PRO A 143 11.16 -2.02 -3.09
N ARG A 144 10.68 -2.75 -4.10
CA ARG A 144 10.79 -4.20 -4.20
C ARG A 144 11.58 -4.56 -5.45
N GLY A 145 12.67 -5.33 -5.28
CA GLY A 145 13.58 -5.64 -6.39
C GLY A 145 14.19 -4.40 -7.05
N GLY A 146 14.37 -3.30 -6.30
CA GLY A 146 14.92 -2.04 -6.81
C GLY A 146 13.92 -1.09 -7.46
N ILE A 147 12.62 -1.49 -7.59
CA ILE A 147 11.58 -0.66 -8.20
C ILE A 147 10.69 -0.09 -7.10
N SER A 148 10.60 1.24 -7.01
CA SER A 148 9.65 1.97 -6.18
C SER A 148 8.39 2.33 -6.98
N THR A 149 7.25 2.42 -6.31
CA THR A 149 5.97 2.78 -6.91
C THR A 149 5.36 3.96 -6.17
N ALA A 150 4.90 4.97 -6.90
CA ALA A 150 4.05 6.02 -6.36
C ALA A 150 2.70 5.99 -7.08
N VAL A 151 1.62 5.93 -6.31
CA VAL A 151 0.24 5.95 -6.84
C VAL A 151 -0.44 7.21 -6.32
N VAL A 152 -1.14 7.94 -7.19
CA VAL A 152 -1.87 9.15 -6.82
C VAL A 152 -3.29 9.08 -7.36
N ALA A 153 -4.28 9.19 -6.48
CA ALA A 153 -5.69 9.27 -6.83
C ALA A 153 -6.27 10.60 -6.36
N ARG A 154 -7.19 11.19 -7.16
CA ARG A 154 -7.75 12.52 -6.90
C ARG A 154 -9.27 12.52 -7.00
N TRP A 155 -9.90 13.36 -6.20
CA TRP A 155 -11.31 13.69 -6.26
C TRP A 155 -11.50 15.23 -6.36
N PRO A 156 -12.31 15.75 -7.30
CA PRO A 156 -12.99 15.02 -8.37
C PRO A 156 -12.02 14.25 -9.30
N ARG A 157 -12.46 13.12 -9.81
CA ARG A 157 -11.59 12.34 -10.73
C ARG A 157 -11.35 13.14 -12.00
N PRO A 158 -10.09 13.23 -12.49
CA PRO A 158 -9.82 13.86 -13.77
C PRO A 158 -10.61 13.17 -14.89
N GLN A 159 -11.24 13.95 -15.75
CA GLN A 159 -11.89 13.39 -16.93
C GLN A 159 -10.85 12.72 -17.84
N PRO A 160 -11.15 11.56 -18.44
CA PRO A 160 -10.28 10.96 -19.43
C PRO A 160 -10.03 11.98 -20.55
N ARG A 161 -8.75 12.20 -20.90
CA ARG A 161 -8.44 13.02 -22.07
C ARG A 161 -9.10 12.35 -23.28
N GLN A 162 -10.07 13.02 -23.90
CA GLN A 162 -10.60 12.60 -25.19
C GLN A 162 -9.42 12.53 -26.16
N ARG A 163 -9.08 11.34 -26.64
CA ARG A 163 -8.15 11.21 -27.77
C ARG A 163 -8.82 11.92 -28.95
N LYS A 164 -8.28 13.07 -29.34
CA LYS A 164 -8.61 13.59 -30.67
C LYS A 164 -8.11 12.55 -31.67
N GLU A 165 -9.03 11.87 -32.31
CA GLU A 165 -8.71 11.06 -33.49
C GLU A 165 -8.06 12.00 -34.52
N ARG A 166 -6.83 11.64 -34.92
CA ARG A 166 -6.13 12.32 -36.03
C ARG A 166 -6.46 11.58 -37.32
#